data_83d24ed938c13045af28eb7a729003a4
#
_entry.id   83d24ed938c13045af28eb7a729003a4
#
_cell.length_a   1.000
_cell.length_b   1.000
_cell.length_c   1.000
_cell.angle_alpha   90.00
_cell.angle_beta   90.00
_cell.angle_gamma   90.00
#
_symmetry.space_group_name_H-M   'P 1'
#
loop_
_entity.id
_entity.type
_entity.pdbx_description
1 polymer ?
#
loop_
_entity_poly.entity_id
_entity_poly.type
_entity_poly.pdbx_seq_one_letter_code
_entity_poly.pdbx_strand_id
1 'polypeptide(L)'
;MYQSSHGSHDHDNGLFAQHDYALSPPRPTLDGEPRYECMPVGFYYADVSRIDRFDDYDTRQAAYWSLLAGACGHTYGNNNVWQFLQPGREPVLWANIRWQASLDTPGAFQMGLVRRLFESRPFTKLVPNVAMLLGEAPAGGAKVRAACASDGSFAIIYSAQGEPFTVDRNVIRARRLREIWYDPRYGCSYLLHSTDSRGYQTYTPPTSGRGQDWVLIIEDADQGFPLPNSPK
;
A
#
# COMPACT_ATOMS: atom_id res chain seq x y z
N MET A 1 17.85 0.68 4.05
CA MET A 1 16.74 0.48 4.99
C MET A 1 16.54 1.76 5.77
N TYR A 2 15.32 2.23 5.88
CA TYR A 2 14.92 3.40 6.65
C TYR A 2 13.82 3.02 7.63
N GLN A 3 13.56 3.90 8.58
CA GLN A 3 12.45 3.87 9.52
C GLN A 3 11.53 5.04 9.19
N SER A 4 10.28 4.79 8.82
CA SER A 4 9.39 5.84 8.33
C SER A 4 8.57 6.53 9.40
N SER A 5 8.64 6.09 10.65
CA SER A 5 8.03 6.80 11.77
C SER A 5 6.58 6.40 12.11
N HIS A 6 6.20 6.72 13.34
CA HIS A 6 4.88 6.55 13.93
C HIS A 6 4.25 7.92 14.26
N GLY A 7 4.62 8.98 13.52
CA GLY A 7 4.28 10.37 13.87
C GLY A 7 2.82 10.74 13.67
N SER A 8 2.19 10.29 12.60
CA SER A 8 0.79 10.59 12.28
C SER A 8 0.19 9.56 11.33
N HIS A 9 -1.15 9.51 11.25
CA HIS A 9 -1.87 8.68 10.28
C HIS A 9 -1.52 9.03 8.83
N ASP A 10 -1.35 10.31 8.52
CA ASP A 10 -1.17 10.82 7.16
C ASP A 10 0.30 10.98 6.77
N HIS A 11 1.22 10.46 7.57
CA HIS A 11 2.64 10.57 7.26
C HIS A 11 2.99 9.79 5.99
N ASP A 12 3.44 10.51 4.96
CA ASP A 12 3.81 9.92 3.67
C ASP A 12 5.19 9.24 3.74
N ASN A 13 5.20 8.00 4.16
CA ASN A 13 6.41 7.19 4.23
C ASN A 13 7.02 6.86 2.85
N GLY A 14 6.25 6.98 1.78
CA GLY A 14 6.74 6.81 0.42
C GLY A 14 7.74 7.88 0.00
N LEU A 15 7.80 9.04 0.68
CA LEU A 15 8.82 10.06 0.42
C LEU A 15 10.24 9.57 0.72
N PHE A 16 10.41 8.74 1.76
CA PHE A 16 11.72 8.14 2.06
C PHE A 16 12.15 7.16 0.97
N ALA A 17 11.21 6.29 0.53
CA ALA A 17 11.48 5.37 -0.57
C ALA A 17 11.84 6.12 -1.86
N GLN A 18 11.08 7.17 -2.19
CA GLN A 18 11.31 8.00 -3.37
C GLN A 18 12.67 8.71 -3.33
N HIS A 19 13.06 9.23 -2.16
CA HIS A 19 14.37 9.83 -1.97
C HIS A 19 15.49 8.81 -2.22
N ASP A 20 15.44 7.67 -1.57
CA ASP A 20 16.47 6.63 -1.69
C ASP A 20 16.52 6.05 -3.11
N TYR A 21 15.35 5.87 -3.75
CA TYR A 21 15.26 5.37 -5.11
C TYR A 21 15.94 6.29 -6.14
N ALA A 22 15.96 7.60 -5.88
CA ALA A 22 16.58 8.59 -6.74
C ALA A 22 18.11 8.72 -6.55
N LEU A 23 18.70 8.07 -5.54
CA LEU A 23 20.14 8.14 -5.28
C LEU A 23 20.96 7.38 -6.33
N SER A 24 22.18 7.85 -6.56
CA SER A 24 23.17 7.21 -7.44
C SER A 24 24.43 6.84 -6.64
N PRO A 25 24.97 5.63 -6.80
CA PRO A 25 24.43 4.51 -7.56
C PRO A 25 23.16 3.94 -6.93
N PRO A 26 22.23 3.38 -7.74
CA PRO A 26 20.98 2.84 -7.22
C PRO A 26 21.26 1.65 -6.30
N ARG A 27 20.55 1.60 -5.18
CA ARG A 27 20.60 0.50 -4.19
C ARG A 27 19.20 0.12 -3.76
N PRO A 28 18.96 -1.15 -3.41
CA PRO A 28 17.68 -1.56 -2.83
C PRO A 28 17.41 -0.78 -1.54
N THR A 29 16.20 -0.24 -1.40
CA THR A 29 15.73 0.39 -0.17
C THR A 29 14.52 -0.35 0.39
N LEU A 30 14.37 -0.36 1.70
CA LEU A 30 13.34 -1.09 2.43
C LEU A 30 12.81 -0.22 3.57
N ASP A 31 11.50 -0.09 3.69
CA ASP A 31 10.87 0.43 4.89
C ASP A 31 10.90 -0.65 5.97
N GLY A 32 11.86 -0.51 6.88
CA GLY A 32 12.16 -1.50 7.91
C GLY A 32 11.39 -1.28 9.22
N GLU A 33 10.81 -0.10 9.39
CA GLU A 33 9.98 0.23 10.55
C GLU A 33 8.92 1.28 10.18
N PRO A 34 7.85 0.83 9.51
CA PRO A 34 6.67 1.65 9.22
C PRO A 34 5.78 1.80 10.45
N ARG A 35 4.59 2.38 10.27
CA ARG A 35 3.57 2.43 11.32
C ARG A 35 3.19 1.03 11.79
N TYR A 36 3.33 0.77 13.10
CA TYR A 36 2.95 -0.50 13.71
C TYR A 36 1.48 -0.50 14.09
N GLU A 37 0.78 -1.57 13.75
CA GLU A 37 -0.59 -1.79 14.23
C GLU A 37 -0.65 -1.77 15.77
N CYS A 38 -1.69 -1.17 16.33
CA CYS A 38 -1.87 -0.97 17.77
C CYS A 38 -0.88 0.00 18.45
N MET A 39 0.06 0.61 17.72
CA MET A 39 0.98 1.62 18.25
C MET A 39 0.25 2.95 18.45
N PRO A 40 0.45 3.67 19.58
CA PRO A 40 -0.05 5.03 19.72
C PRO A 40 0.51 5.97 18.65
N VAL A 41 -0.36 6.76 18.05
CA VAL A 41 0.02 7.78 17.08
C VAL A 41 0.85 8.86 17.77
N GLY A 42 2.02 9.19 17.20
CA GLY A 42 2.93 10.19 17.76
C GLY A 42 3.54 9.80 19.11
N PHE A 43 3.55 8.53 19.48
CA PHE A 43 4.05 8.03 20.77
C PHE A 43 3.40 8.75 21.96
N TYR A 44 2.09 8.94 21.92
CA TYR A 44 1.37 9.74 22.89
C TYR A 44 1.44 9.19 24.31
N TYR A 45 1.85 10.02 25.26
CA TYR A 45 2.09 9.61 26.66
C TYR A 45 1.19 10.31 27.69
N ALA A 46 0.44 11.37 27.32
CA ALA A 46 -0.17 12.26 28.29
C ALA A 46 -1.53 11.79 28.82
N ASP A 47 -2.35 11.12 28.01
CA ASP A 47 -3.69 10.68 28.43
C ASP A 47 -4.07 9.32 27.80
N VAL A 48 -4.00 8.27 28.60
CA VAL A 48 -4.29 6.90 28.18
C VAL A 48 -5.73 6.70 27.69
N SER A 49 -6.67 7.51 28.18
CA SER A 49 -8.08 7.39 27.82
C SER A 49 -8.37 7.86 26.39
N ARG A 50 -7.45 8.61 25.80
CA ARG A 50 -7.56 9.22 24.48
C ARG A 50 -6.49 8.77 23.51
N ILE A 51 -5.83 7.65 23.78
CA ILE A 51 -4.80 7.14 22.87
C ILE A 51 -5.45 6.75 21.56
N ASP A 52 -5.11 7.52 20.54
CA ASP A 52 -5.32 7.17 19.15
C ASP A 52 -4.24 6.18 18.72
N ARG A 53 -4.61 5.15 17.98
CA ARG A 53 -3.71 4.07 17.57
C ARG A 53 -3.79 3.82 16.08
N PHE A 54 -2.68 3.42 15.52
CA PHE A 54 -2.68 2.89 14.16
C PHE A 54 -3.46 1.59 14.08
N ASP A 55 -4.29 1.48 13.07
CA ASP A 55 -5.07 0.31 12.74
C ASP A 55 -4.53 -0.41 11.49
N ASP A 56 -5.27 -1.40 11.00
CA ASP A 56 -4.93 -2.15 9.80
C ASP A 56 -4.88 -1.30 8.53
N TYR A 57 -5.71 -0.25 8.44
CA TYR A 57 -5.65 0.70 7.33
C TYR A 57 -4.31 1.43 7.26
N ASP A 58 -3.80 1.89 8.41
CA ASP A 58 -2.53 2.61 8.46
C ASP A 58 -1.35 1.75 8.01
N THR A 59 -1.37 0.46 8.37
CA THR A 59 -0.33 -0.48 7.95
C THR A 59 -0.41 -0.77 6.45
N ARG A 60 -1.62 -0.91 5.89
CA ARG A 60 -1.80 -1.07 4.43
C ARG A 60 -1.35 0.16 3.67
N GLN A 61 -1.81 1.34 4.08
CA GLN A 61 -1.43 2.61 3.44
C GLN A 61 0.10 2.76 3.40
N ALA A 62 0.78 2.50 4.52
CA ALA A 62 2.23 2.56 4.58
C ALA A 62 2.90 1.58 3.61
N ALA A 63 2.40 0.35 3.52
CA ALA A 63 2.95 -0.67 2.62
C ALA A 63 2.81 -0.28 1.15
N TYR A 64 1.61 0.11 0.71
CA TYR A 64 1.39 0.51 -0.68
C TYR A 64 2.16 1.78 -1.04
N TRP A 65 2.21 2.76 -0.14
CA TRP A 65 2.94 4.00 -0.42
C TRP A 65 4.44 3.79 -0.57
N SER A 66 5.08 2.96 0.27
CA SER A 66 6.51 2.69 0.14
C SER A 66 6.83 1.83 -1.09
N LEU A 67 6.07 0.76 -1.35
CA LEU A 67 6.30 -0.15 -2.47
C LEU A 67 6.11 0.55 -3.82
N LEU A 68 5.05 1.35 -3.98
CA LEU A 68 4.78 2.09 -5.22
C LEU A 68 5.69 3.32 -5.38
N ALA A 69 6.43 3.71 -4.34
CA ALA A 69 7.46 4.73 -4.40
C ALA A 69 8.88 4.18 -4.68
N GLY A 70 9.02 2.87 -4.88
CA GLY A 70 10.26 2.23 -5.28
C GLY A 70 10.98 1.42 -4.20
N ALA A 71 10.39 1.23 -3.03
CA ALA A 71 10.94 0.31 -2.04
C ALA A 71 10.93 -1.13 -2.57
N CYS A 72 12.01 -1.86 -2.32
CA CYS A 72 12.14 -3.27 -2.71
C CYS A 72 11.41 -4.23 -1.76
N GLY A 73 10.87 -3.70 -0.66
CA GLY A 73 10.15 -4.45 0.36
C GLY A 73 9.60 -3.54 1.44
N HIS A 74 8.83 -4.15 2.34
CA HIS A 74 8.16 -3.51 3.45
C HIS A 74 8.08 -4.48 4.61
N THR A 75 8.19 -3.99 5.84
CA THR A 75 8.00 -4.81 7.04
C THR A 75 6.68 -4.49 7.72
N TYR A 76 6.20 -5.41 8.53
CA TYR A 76 5.03 -5.22 9.36
C TYR A 76 5.44 -5.28 10.83
N GLY A 77 4.82 -4.45 11.65
CA GLY A 77 4.97 -4.48 13.09
C GLY A 77 3.63 -4.33 13.82
N ASN A 78 3.58 -4.86 15.04
CA ASN A 78 2.46 -4.70 15.95
C ASN A 78 2.99 -4.36 17.34
N ASN A 79 2.41 -3.33 17.99
CA ASN A 79 2.90 -2.81 19.26
C ASN A 79 2.94 -3.87 20.37
N ASN A 80 1.99 -4.79 20.38
CA ASN A 80 1.91 -5.82 21.41
C ASN A 80 2.87 -6.99 21.16
N VAL A 81 3.15 -7.28 19.87
CA VAL A 81 3.93 -8.45 19.44
C VAL A 81 5.42 -8.19 19.60
N TRP A 82 5.96 -7.05 19.15
CA TRP A 82 7.42 -6.79 19.18
C TRP A 82 7.99 -6.84 20.59
N GLN A 83 7.20 -6.44 21.59
CA GLN A 83 7.61 -6.45 22.99
C GLN A 83 7.19 -7.72 23.75
N PHE A 84 6.50 -8.67 23.09
CA PHE A 84 5.95 -9.89 23.72
C PHE A 84 5.15 -9.58 24.99
N LEU A 85 4.17 -8.63 24.90
CA LEU A 85 3.35 -8.24 26.04
C LEU A 85 2.61 -9.43 26.63
N GLN A 86 2.82 -9.68 27.92
CA GLN A 86 2.17 -10.76 28.68
C GLN A 86 2.06 -10.38 30.16
N PRO A 87 1.29 -11.10 30.97
CA PRO A 87 1.24 -10.87 32.42
C PRO A 87 2.64 -10.89 33.04
N GLY A 88 2.91 -9.91 33.90
CA GLY A 88 4.21 -9.75 34.56
C GLY A 88 5.26 -8.95 33.74
N ARG A 89 4.91 -8.47 32.55
CA ARG A 89 5.70 -7.50 31.81
C ARG A 89 5.09 -6.11 31.89
N GLU A 90 5.89 -5.12 32.15
CA GLU A 90 5.47 -3.72 32.04
C GLU A 90 5.26 -3.36 30.56
N PRO A 91 4.08 -2.83 30.19
CA PRO A 91 3.81 -2.45 28.81
C PRO A 91 4.62 -1.21 28.40
N VAL A 92 5.25 -1.30 27.25
CA VAL A 92 5.90 -0.16 26.59
C VAL A 92 4.94 0.46 25.59
N LEU A 93 4.94 1.79 25.45
CA LEU A 93 4.08 2.52 24.50
C LEU A 93 2.61 2.07 24.60
N TRP A 94 2.09 1.99 25.82
CA TRP A 94 0.69 1.67 26.10
C TRP A 94 0.17 0.40 25.44
N ALA A 95 1.02 -0.59 25.22
CA ALA A 95 0.58 -1.91 24.77
C ALA A 95 -0.44 -2.48 25.76
N ASN A 96 -1.53 -3.05 25.26
CA ASN A 96 -2.71 -3.38 26.09
C ASN A 96 -3.35 -4.73 25.77
N ILE A 97 -2.81 -5.46 24.80
CA ILE A 97 -3.30 -6.79 24.39
C ILE A 97 -2.14 -7.78 24.46
N ARG A 98 -2.38 -9.00 24.96
CA ARG A 98 -1.36 -10.04 24.97
C ARG A 98 -0.86 -10.32 23.55
N TRP A 99 0.44 -10.53 23.40
CA TRP A 99 1.06 -10.71 22.08
C TRP A 99 0.45 -11.87 21.27
N GLN A 100 0.05 -12.98 21.96
CA GLN A 100 -0.57 -14.12 21.29
C GLN A 100 -1.92 -13.74 20.63
N ALA A 101 -2.72 -12.90 21.30
CA ALA A 101 -3.99 -12.41 20.76
C ALA A 101 -3.82 -11.35 19.67
N SER A 102 -2.61 -10.83 19.49
CA SER A 102 -2.28 -9.82 18.48
C SER A 102 -1.60 -10.40 17.23
N LEU A 103 -1.38 -11.71 17.16
CA LEU A 103 -0.79 -12.37 15.99
C LEU A 103 -1.73 -12.35 14.78
N ASP A 104 -3.03 -12.40 15.03
CA ASP A 104 -4.06 -12.48 14.00
C ASP A 104 -4.85 -11.17 13.85
N THR A 105 -4.20 -10.02 14.13
CA THR A 105 -4.81 -8.72 13.83
C THR A 105 -4.97 -8.53 12.32
N PRO A 106 -5.98 -7.74 11.87
CA PRO A 106 -6.28 -7.60 10.45
C PRO A 106 -5.08 -7.18 9.60
N GLY A 107 -4.23 -6.26 10.10
CA GLY A 107 -3.04 -5.80 9.37
C GLY A 107 -2.05 -6.92 9.08
N ALA A 108 -1.84 -7.85 10.01
CA ALA A 108 -0.96 -9.00 9.81
C ALA A 108 -1.42 -9.87 8.63
N PHE A 109 -2.71 -10.18 8.57
CA PHE A 109 -3.30 -10.93 7.46
C PHE A 109 -3.20 -10.18 6.14
N GLN A 110 -3.48 -8.88 6.16
CA GLN A 110 -3.51 -8.03 4.96
C GLN A 110 -2.11 -7.82 4.36
N MET A 111 -1.03 -7.88 5.14
CA MET A 111 0.33 -7.89 4.59
C MET A 111 0.59 -9.12 3.72
N GLY A 112 -0.03 -10.24 4.05
CA GLY A 112 -0.04 -11.42 3.17
C GLY A 112 -0.76 -11.15 1.83
N LEU A 113 -1.83 -10.34 1.84
CA LEU A 113 -2.52 -9.89 0.62
C LEU A 113 -1.66 -8.94 -0.22
N VAL A 114 -0.98 -7.98 0.42
CA VAL A 114 0.00 -7.10 -0.25
C VAL A 114 1.05 -7.93 -0.97
N ARG A 115 1.68 -8.87 -0.28
CA ARG A 115 2.69 -9.76 -0.86
C ARG A 115 2.15 -10.51 -2.08
N ARG A 116 0.99 -11.16 -1.96
CA ARG A 116 0.38 -11.92 -3.07
C ARG A 116 0.04 -11.05 -4.27
N LEU A 117 -0.41 -9.80 -4.04
CA LEU A 117 -0.65 -8.86 -5.12
C LEU A 117 0.65 -8.56 -5.88
N PHE A 118 1.70 -8.13 -5.19
CA PHE A 118 2.95 -7.73 -5.85
C PHE A 118 3.68 -8.93 -6.49
N GLU A 119 3.62 -10.13 -5.90
CA GLU A 119 4.18 -11.36 -6.47
C GLU A 119 3.35 -11.95 -7.62
N SER A 120 2.14 -11.49 -7.84
CA SER A 120 1.30 -11.95 -8.97
C SER A 120 1.74 -11.37 -10.32
N ARG A 121 2.63 -10.40 -10.34
CA ARG A 121 3.26 -9.78 -11.51
C ARG A 121 4.77 -9.71 -11.29
N PRO A 122 5.57 -9.52 -12.36
CA PRO A 122 7.02 -9.35 -12.23
C PRO A 122 7.40 -8.08 -11.45
N PHE A 123 7.40 -8.16 -10.12
CA PHE A 123 7.64 -7.04 -9.21
C PHE A 123 8.94 -6.27 -9.52
N THR A 124 9.98 -6.97 -9.91
CA THR A 124 11.30 -6.36 -10.24
C THR A 124 11.26 -5.42 -11.46
N LYS A 125 10.19 -5.46 -12.24
CA LYS A 125 9.98 -4.53 -13.36
C LYS A 125 9.26 -3.26 -12.94
N LEU A 126 8.67 -3.22 -11.74
CA LEU A 126 7.83 -2.11 -11.29
C LEU A 126 8.70 -0.88 -10.99
N VAL A 127 8.36 0.24 -11.60
CA VAL A 127 9.05 1.54 -11.48
C VAL A 127 8.03 2.60 -11.05
N PRO A 128 8.33 3.42 -10.04
CA PRO A 128 7.46 4.53 -9.66
C PRO A 128 7.11 5.40 -10.86
N ASN A 129 5.82 5.68 -11.07
CA ASN A 129 5.35 6.48 -12.19
C ASN A 129 4.14 7.35 -11.81
N VAL A 130 4.39 8.39 -11.01
CA VAL A 130 3.35 9.35 -10.64
C VAL A 130 2.90 10.19 -11.83
N ALA A 131 3.75 10.35 -12.86
CA ALA A 131 3.44 11.13 -14.05
C ALA A 131 2.28 10.54 -14.88
N MET A 132 1.93 9.26 -14.67
CA MET A 132 0.74 8.67 -15.30
C MET A 132 -0.58 9.14 -14.67
N LEU A 133 -0.56 9.80 -13.52
CA LEU A 133 -1.71 10.39 -12.86
C LEU A 133 -1.88 11.82 -13.36
N LEU A 134 -3.07 12.15 -13.87
CA LEU A 134 -3.36 13.43 -14.49
C LEU A 134 -4.26 14.28 -13.60
N GLY A 135 -4.08 15.60 -13.70
CA GLY A 135 -4.84 16.57 -12.91
C GLY A 135 -4.27 16.76 -11.50
N GLU A 136 -5.05 17.37 -10.64
CA GLU A 136 -4.69 17.60 -9.24
C GLU A 136 -4.89 16.29 -8.48
N ALA A 137 -3.79 15.65 -8.07
CA ALA A 137 -3.86 14.42 -7.30
C ALA A 137 -4.26 14.69 -5.85
N PRO A 138 -5.09 13.85 -5.21
CA PRO A 138 -5.38 13.94 -3.79
C PRO A 138 -4.09 13.99 -2.96
N ALA A 139 -4.07 14.86 -1.95
CA ALA A 139 -2.93 15.07 -1.05
C ALA A 139 -3.20 14.51 0.35
N GLY A 140 -2.20 14.56 1.23
CA GLY A 140 -2.32 14.07 2.61
C GLY A 140 -2.68 12.58 2.66
N GLY A 141 -3.53 12.21 3.59
CA GLY A 141 -3.99 10.83 3.78
C GLY A 141 -4.75 10.21 2.61
N ALA A 142 -5.27 11.04 1.69
CA ALA A 142 -5.96 10.58 0.47
C ALA A 142 -5.03 10.34 -0.73
N LYS A 143 -3.73 10.55 -0.57
CA LYS A 143 -2.76 10.51 -1.66
C LYS A 143 -2.82 9.23 -2.48
N VAL A 144 -2.91 9.41 -3.81
CA VAL A 144 -2.82 8.33 -4.79
C VAL A 144 -1.36 8.12 -5.19
N ARG A 145 -0.92 6.87 -5.28
CA ARG A 145 0.39 6.49 -5.79
C ARG A 145 0.29 5.50 -6.92
N ALA A 146 1.19 5.62 -7.88
CA ALA A 146 1.22 4.78 -9.08
C ALA A 146 2.63 4.32 -9.41
N ALA A 147 2.72 3.10 -9.88
CA ALA A 147 3.92 2.53 -10.48
C ALA A 147 3.55 1.71 -11.72
N CYS A 148 4.45 1.67 -12.69
CA CYS A 148 4.26 0.98 -13.96
C CYS A 148 5.44 0.06 -14.24
N ALA A 149 5.21 -1.09 -14.87
CA ALA A 149 6.29 -1.93 -15.32
C ALA A 149 7.17 -1.20 -16.36
N SER A 150 8.48 -1.35 -16.26
CA SER A 150 9.46 -0.71 -17.16
C SER A 150 9.28 -1.09 -18.64
N ASP A 151 8.67 -2.26 -18.89
CA ASP A 151 8.31 -2.72 -20.25
C ASP A 151 6.87 -2.31 -20.65
N GLY A 152 6.12 -1.64 -19.76
CA GLY A 152 4.75 -1.23 -20.02
C GLY A 152 3.73 -2.37 -19.97
N SER A 153 4.05 -3.52 -19.43
CA SER A 153 3.15 -4.69 -19.38
C SER A 153 2.03 -4.56 -18.34
N PHE A 154 2.22 -3.79 -17.28
CA PHE A 154 1.19 -3.52 -16.26
C PHE A 154 1.48 -2.25 -15.48
N ALA A 155 0.46 -1.71 -14.80
CA ALA A 155 0.56 -0.68 -13.78
C ALA A 155 -0.27 -1.04 -12.56
N ILE A 156 0.16 -0.55 -11.40
CA ILE A 156 -0.53 -0.66 -10.12
C ILE A 156 -0.72 0.75 -9.56
N ILE A 157 -1.95 1.12 -9.25
CA ILE A 157 -2.32 2.42 -8.70
C ILE A 157 -3.07 2.19 -7.39
N TYR A 158 -2.65 2.83 -6.32
CA TYR A 158 -3.28 2.76 -5.01
C TYR A 158 -3.93 4.09 -4.66
N SER A 159 -5.26 4.07 -4.45
CA SER A 159 -6.03 5.19 -3.92
C SER A 159 -6.27 4.95 -2.43
N ALA A 160 -5.60 5.72 -1.58
CA ALA A 160 -5.59 5.48 -0.13
C ALA A 160 -6.97 5.67 0.52
N GLN A 161 -7.78 6.58 0.03
CA GLN A 161 -9.12 6.84 0.57
C GLN A 161 -10.23 6.68 -0.48
N GLY A 162 -9.96 5.95 -1.57
CA GLY A 162 -10.98 5.71 -2.59
C GLY A 162 -11.42 6.96 -3.34
N GLU A 163 -10.59 8.01 -3.37
CA GLU A 163 -10.87 9.20 -4.16
C GLU A 163 -10.68 8.93 -5.66
N PRO A 164 -11.50 9.54 -6.53
CA PRO A 164 -11.36 9.43 -7.98
C PRO A 164 -10.00 9.98 -8.46
N PHE A 165 -9.48 9.37 -9.52
CA PHE A 165 -8.23 9.80 -10.15
C PHE A 165 -8.25 9.51 -11.65
N THR A 166 -7.48 10.27 -12.42
CA THR A 166 -7.37 10.10 -13.88
C THR A 166 -6.00 9.54 -14.25
N VAL A 167 -5.99 8.53 -15.11
CA VAL A 167 -4.80 7.79 -15.52
C VAL A 167 -4.56 7.96 -17.01
N ASP A 168 -3.30 8.22 -17.40
CA ASP A 168 -2.83 8.02 -18.76
C ASP A 168 -2.55 6.55 -19.04
N ARG A 169 -3.47 5.87 -19.73
CA ARG A 169 -3.34 4.45 -20.07
C ARG A 169 -2.35 4.18 -21.20
N ASN A 170 -1.87 5.22 -21.91
CA ASN A 170 -0.88 5.06 -22.98
C ASN A 170 0.48 4.54 -22.46
N VAL A 171 0.73 4.60 -21.14
CA VAL A 171 1.90 4.00 -20.53
C VAL A 171 1.89 2.47 -20.63
N ILE A 172 0.73 1.85 -20.83
CA ILE A 172 0.61 0.40 -21.01
C ILE A 172 0.77 0.04 -22.49
N ARG A 173 1.74 -0.80 -22.80
CA ARG A 173 2.06 -1.26 -24.15
C ARG A 173 1.28 -2.54 -24.49
N ALA A 174 -0.02 -2.39 -24.76
CA ALA A 174 -0.92 -3.51 -25.01
C ALA A 174 -1.81 -3.27 -26.23
N ARG A 175 -2.29 -4.33 -26.85
CA ARG A 175 -3.38 -4.28 -27.83
C ARG A 175 -4.73 -4.23 -27.13
N ARG A 176 -4.89 -4.95 -26.05
CA ARG A 176 -6.09 -5.03 -25.21
C ARG A 176 -5.69 -4.82 -23.77
N LEU A 177 -6.45 -4.00 -23.07
CA LEU A 177 -6.25 -3.78 -21.64
C LEU A 177 -7.15 -4.71 -20.83
N ARG A 178 -6.63 -5.22 -19.73
CA ARG A 178 -7.40 -5.82 -18.64
C ARG A 178 -7.29 -4.88 -17.44
N GLU A 179 -8.43 -4.50 -16.88
CA GLU A 179 -8.52 -3.56 -15.78
C GLU A 179 -9.21 -4.23 -14.61
N ILE A 180 -8.66 -4.09 -13.41
CA ILE A 180 -9.09 -4.81 -12.22
C ILE A 180 -9.12 -3.86 -11.04
N TRP A 181 -10.25 -3.74 -10.34
CA TRP A 181 -10.27 -3.27 -8.98
C TRP A 181 -9.87 -4.42 -8.04
N TYR A 182 -8.92 -4.16 -7.18
CA TYR A 182 -8.53 -5.08 -6.12
C TYR A 182 -8.81 -4.44 -4.76
N ASP A 183 -9.56 -5.15 -3.93
CA ASP A 183 -9.82 -4.76 -2.55
C ASP A 183 -8.68 -5.27 -1.65
N PRO A 184 -7.81 -4.39 -1.14
CA PRO A 184 -6.64 -4.80 -0.36
C PRO A 184 -6.99 -5.27 1.05
N ARG A 185 -8.22 -5.02 1.51
CA ARG A 185 -8.74 -5.44 2.83
C ARG A 185 -9.05 -6.93 2.87
N TYR A 186 -9.60 -7.44 1.76
CA TYR A 186 -10.14 -8.80 1.66
C TYR A 186 -9.47 -9.65 0.58
N GLY A 187 -8.66 -9.06 -0.28
CA GLY A 187 -7.99 -9.75 -1.38
C GLY A 187 -8.91 -10.11 -2.54
N CYS A 188 -10.04 -9.42 -2.68
CA CYS A 188 -11.00 -9.65 -3.75
C CYS A 188 -10.66 -8.86 -5.00
N SER A 189 -10.81 -9.50 -6.17
CA SER A 189 -10.56 -8.89 -7.48
C SER A 189 -11.87 -8.75 -8.26
N TYR A 190 -12.10 -7.57 -8.83
CA TYR A 190 -13.29 -7.23 -9.63
C TYR A 190 -12.84 -6.78 -11.02
N LEU A 191 -13.15 -7.57 -12.04
CA LEU A 191 -12.85 -7.22 -13.42
C LEU A 191 -13.75 -6.06 -13.85
N LEU A 192 -13.13 -5.02 -14.40
CA LEU A 192 -13.84 -3.95 -15.09
C LEU A 192 -14.06 -4.34 -16.56
N HIS A 193 -15.13 -3.81 -17.15
CA HIS A 193 -15.30 -3.93 -18.59
C HIS A 193 -14.23 -3.09 -19.28
N SER A 194 -13.21 -3.76 -19.82
CA SER A 194 -12.18 -3.10 -20.60
C SER A 194 -12.76 -2.57 -21.90
N THR A 195 -12.50 -1.31 -22.16
CA THR A 195 -12.63 -0.76 -23.51
C THR A 195 -11.25 -0.84 -24.17
N ASP A 196 -11.20 -1.21 -25.43
CA ASP A 196 -9.94 -1.25 -26.21
C ASP A 196 -9.31 0.15 -26.39
N SER A 197 -9.93 1.18 -25.85
CA SER A 197 -9.49 2.56 -26.00
C SER A 197 -8.30 2.88 -25.09
N ARG A 198 -7.23 3.35 -25.70
CA ARG A 198 -6.11 4.03 -25.03
C ARG A 198 -6.51 5.44 -24.62
N GLY A 199 -5.60 6.20 -24.07
CA GLY A 199 -5.78 7.59 -23.67
C GLY A 199 -6.08 7.74 -22.19
N TYR A 200 -6.77 8.80 -21.84
CA TYR A 200 -7.04 9.18 -20.46
C TYR A 200 -8.34 8.58 -19.97
N GLN A 201 -8.33 8.04 -18.76
CA GLN A 201 -9.52 7.48 -18.13
C GLN A 201 -9.59 7.89 -16.67
N THR A 202 -10.74 8.41 -16.27
CA THR A 202 -11.03 8.65 -14.85
C THR A 202 -11.63 7.39 -14.25
N TYR A 203 -11.09 7.00 -13.11
CA TYR A 203 -11.53 5.86 -12.33
C TYR A 203 -12.12 6.33 -11.02
N THR A 204 -13.29 5.82 -10.68
CA THR A 204 -13.93 6.05 -9.39
C THR A 204 -13.93 4.72 -8.62
N PRO A 205 -13.21 4.63 -7.50
CA PRO A 205 -13.23 3.45 -6.67
C PRO A 205 -14.64 3.12 -6.16
N PRO A 206 -14.96 1.85 -5.85
CA PRO A 206 -16.31 1.45 -5.42
C PRO A 206 -16.79 2.10 -4.12
N THR A 207 -15.87 2.46 -3.23
CA THR A 207 -16.15 3.15 -1.97
C THR A 207 -15.06 4.18 -1.66
N SER A 208 -15.37 5.19 -0.83
CA SER A 208 -14.43 6.24 -0.44
C SER A 208 -14.49 6.54 1.06
N GLY A 209 -13.43 7.19 1.58
CA GLY A 209 -13.22 7.53 2.98
C GLY A 209 -12.04 6.78 3.60
N ARG A 210 -11.67 7.14 4.85
CA ARG A 210 -10.61 6.45 5.57
C ARG A 210 -10.94 4.96 5.74
N GLY A 211 -9.99 4.08 5.42
CA GLY A 211 -10.18 2.63 5.45
C GLY A 211 -10.95 2.06 4.25
N GLN A 212 -11.25 2.90 3.25
CA GLN A 212 -11.88 2.49 1.99
C GLN A 212 -10.88 2.60 0.83
N ASP A 213 -9.70 2.08 1.06
CA ASP A 213 -8.61 2.05 0.10
C ASP A 213 -8.84 1.01 -1.00
N TRP A 214 -8.36 1.33 -2.22
CA TRP A 214 -8.50 0.49 -3.40
C TRP A 214 -7.23 0.47 -4.23
N VAL A 215 -7.00 -0.65 -4.91
CA VAL A 215 -5.93 -0.80 -5.90
C VAL A 215 -6.55 -0.98 -7.28
N LEU A 216 -6.15 -0.14 -8.22
CA LEU A 216 -6.42 -0.35 -9.64
C LEU A 216 -5.21 -1.02 -10.29
N ILE A 217 -5.46 -2.09 -11.03
CA ILE A 217 -4.46 -2.75 -11.85
C ILE A 217 -4.88 -2.58 -13.30
N ILE A 218 -3.98 -2.06 -14.13
CA ILE A 218 -4.16 -1.96 -15.58
C ILE A 218 -3.04 -2.76 -16.23
N GLU A 219 -3.36 -3.69 -17.10
CA GLU A 219 -2.37 -4.57 -17.67
C GLU A 219 -2.68 -5.00 -19.11
N ASP A 220 -1.67 -5.43 -19.81
CA ASP A 220 -1.80 -6.09 -21.08
C ASP A 220 -2.53 -7.43 -20.89
N ALA A 221 -3.71 -7.56 -21.48
CA ALA A 221 -4.53 -8.76 -21.36
C ALA A 221 -3.85 -10.02 -21.93
N ASP A 222 -2.92 -9.83 -22.87
CA ASP A 222 -2.22 -10.94 -23.54
C ASP A 222 -1.06 -11.52 -22.68
N GLN A 223 -0.69 -10.86 -21.57
CA GLN A 223 0.30 -11.39 -20.60
C GLN A 223 -0.21 -12.58 -19.79
N GLY A 224 -1.52 -12.71 -19.65
CA GLY A 224 -2.12 -13.84 -18.92
C GLY A 224 -1.77 -13.86 -17.41
N PHE A 225 -1.48 -12.72 -16.79
CA PHE A 225 -1.21 -12.68 -15.35
C PHE A 225 -2.38 -13.27 -14.55
N PRO A 226 -2.14 -14.01 -13.46
CA PRO A 226 -3.21 -14.49 -12.60
C PRO A 226 -3.93 -13.33 -11.93
N LEU A 227 -5.19 -13.52 -11.56
CA LEU A 227 -5.82 -12.57 -10.64
C LEU A 227 -5.05 -12.55 -9.32
N PRO A 228 -4.85 -11.36 -8.70
CA PRO A 228 -4.25 -11.32 -7.39
C PRO A 228 -4.99 -12.23 -6.40
N ASN A 229 -4.24 -12.88 -5.51
CA ASN A 229 -4.79 -13.78 -4.50
C ASN A 229 -5.49 -15.05 -5.05
N SER A 230 -5.37 -15.37 -6.34
CA SER A 230 -5.80 -16.68 -6.83
C SER A 230 -4.94 -17.80 -6.21
N PRO A 231 -5.52 -18.97 -5.92
CA PRO A 231 -4.74 -20.15 -5.56
C PRO A 231 -3.70 -20.45 -6.67
N LYS A 232 -2.49 -20.79 -6.24
CA LYS A 232 -1.43 -21.26 -7.18
C LYS A 232 -1.70 -22.70 -7.59
#